data_a179be257c3b0886b50cf58807c95270
#
_entry.id   a179be257c3b0886b50cf58807c95270
#
_cell.length_a   1.000
_cell.length_b   1.000
_cell.length_c   1.000
_cell.angle_alpha   90.00
_cell.angle_beta   90.00
_cell.angle_gamma   90.00
#
_symmetry.space_group_name_H-M   'P 1'
#
loop_
_entity.id
_entity.type
_entity.pdbx_description
1 polymer ?
#
loop_
_entity_poly.entity_id
_entity_poly.type
_entity_poly.pdbx_seq_one_letter_code
_entity_poly.pdbx_strand_id
1 'polypeptide(L)'
;MKKELLNLCYLALKAGEFYPPRIPGATVLKSFRDSKDAFYAIETADCFYIVFQGSKTTKSWVRNLKFLKTPIENDNNSNKRRIHTGFYNSWKKMKPMLNSLLPYFMDSEKPIYCIGHSAGGVMAILSWRFLMKDHMTFNVKCITFGCPDFGNRAMVEEIESMCNTFDSITQVVNGYDLVPRLLDNKLGYEELITARIGLQQPYWHKFFRKIQDHDLKNYFAAIEDQIPDKKV
;
A
#
# COMPACT_ATOMS: atom_id res chain seq x y z
N MET A 1 17.96 4.82 -2.50
CA MET A 1 16.89 3.95 -3.06
C MET A 1 16.87 2.56 -2.42
N LYS A 2 17.89 1.69 -2.58
CA LYS A 2 17.90 0.32 -2.00
C LYS A 2 17.69 0.31 -0.49
N LYS A 3 18.52 1.01 0.28
CA LYS A 3 18.40 1.09 1.74
C LYS A 3 17.03 1.62 2.19
N GLU A 4 16.51 2.59 1.49
CA GLU A 4 15.18 3.16 1.76
C GLU A 4 14.10 2.10 1.51
N LEU A 5 14.08 1.45 0.35
CA LEU A 5 13.12 0.38 0.04
C LEU A 5 13.19 -0.78 1.02
N LEU A 6 14.39 -1.18 1.44
CA LEU A 6 14.55 -2.23 2.48
C LEU A 6 13.93 -1.80 3.80
N ASN A 7 14.15 -0.56 4.22
CA ASN A 7 13.53 -0.03 5.44
C ASN A 7 12.01 -0.01 5.34
N LEU A 8 11.44 0.45 4.20
CA LEU A 8 10.00 0.50 4.00
C LEU A 8 9.39 -0.91 3.90
N CYS A 9 10.08 -1.84 3.25
CA CYS A 9 9.68 -3.25 3.21
C CYS A 9 9.71 -3.88 4.61
N TYR A 10 10.72 -3.59 5.41
CA TYR A 10 10.80 -4.01 6.80
C TYR A 10 9.65 -3.46 7.64
N LEU A 11 9.31 -2.18 7.49
CA LEU A 11 8.16 -1.59 8.18
C LEU A 11 6.85 -2.31 7.80
N ALA A 12 6.64 -2.56 6.51
CA ALA A 12 5.47 -3.31 6.03
C ALA A 12 5.42 -4.74 6.60
N LEU A 13 6.58 -5.42 6.70
CA LEU A 13 6.68 -6.75 7.32
C LEU A 13 6.27 -6.71 8.79
N LYS A 14 6.74 -5.70 9.52
CA LYS A 14 6.45 -5.53 10.96
C LYS A 14 5.00 -5.09 11.25
N ALA A 15 4.28 -4.54 10.28
CA ALA A 15 2.86 -4.19 10.45
C ALA A 15 1.99 -5.41 10.83
N GLY A 16 2.42 -6.61 10.47
CA GLY A 16 1.77 -7.86 10.86
C GLY A 16 1.98 -8.27 12.33
N GLU A 17 2.97 -7.73 13.01
CA GLU A 17 3.29 -8.05 14.40
C GLU A 17 2.31 -7.39 15.39
N PHE A 18 2.31 -7.88 16.63
CA PHE A 18 1.35 -7.42 17.64
C PHE A 18 1.61 -5.96 18.06
N TYR A 19 2.87 -5.54 18.05
CA TYR A 19 3.30 -4.19 18.40
C TYR A 19 4.01 -3.52 17.22
N PRO A 20 3.89 -2.16 17.10
CA PRO A 20 4.74 -1.42 16.17
C PRO A 20 6.21 -1.72 16.45
N PRO A 21 7.06 -1.75 15.41
CA PRO A 21 8.48 -1.96 15.61
C PRO A 21 9.09 -0.86 16.47
N ARG A 22 9.99 -1.23 17.35
CA ARG A 22 10.82 -0.24 18.06
C ARG A 22 11.87 0.30 17.11
N ILE A 23 11.69 1.53 16.68
CA ILE A 23 12.62 2.26 15.83
C ILE A 23 13.29 3.32 16.72
N PRO A 24 14.62 3.30 16.86
CA PRO A 24 15.31 4.31 17.63
C PRO A 24 14.97 5.73 17.15
N GLY A 25 14.62 6.61 18.06
CA GLY A 25 14.25 7.99 17.75
C GLY A 25 12.87 8.17 17.11
N ALA A 26 12.04 7.12 17.04
CA ALA A 26 10.68 7.24 16.54
C ALA A 26 9.64 7.24 17.66
N THR A 27 8.59 8.04 17.47
CA THR A 27 7.42 8.11 18.35
C THR A 27 6.22 7.44 17.69
N VAL A 28 5.54 6.54 18.39
CA VAL A 28 4.29 5.95 17.91
C VAL A 28 3.16 6.95 18.19
N LEU A 29 2.59 7.50 17.12
CA LEU A 29 1.48 8.46 17.19
C LEU A 29 0.15 7.75 17.36
N LYS A 30 -0.04 6.64 16.64
CA LYS A 30 -1.29 5.87 16.63
C LYS A 30 -1.02 4.43 16.24
N SER A 31 -1.81 3.53 16.82
CA SER A 31 -1.91 2.15 16.33
C SER A 31 -3.37 1.72 16.37
N PHE A 32 -3.75 0.91 15.40
CA PHE A 32 -5.06 0.27 15.30
C PHE A 32 -4.88 -1.19 14.94
N ARG A 33 -5.66 -2.04 15.56
CA ARG A 33 -5.71 -3.46 15.25
C ARG A 33 -7.07 -4.05 15.62
N ASP A 34 -7.65 -4.77 14.67
CA ASP A 34 -8.78 -5.67 14.93
C ASP A 34 -8.43 -7.11 14.47
N SER A 35 -9.42 -7.96 14.29
CA SER A 35 -9.22 -9.35 13.87
C SER A 35 -8.66 -9.49 12.45
N LYS A 36 -8.87 -8.49 11.58
CA LYS A 36 -8.55 -8.54 10.15
C LYS A 36 -7.55 -7.47 9.74
N ASP A 37 -7.69 -6.28 10.27
CA ASP A 37 -7.05 -5.07 9.79
C ASP A 37 -6.13 -4.51 10.88
N ALA A 38 -4.99 -3.98 10.49
CA ALA A 38 -4.12 -3.23 11.40
C ALA A 38 -3.31 -2.18 10.63
N PHE A 39 -3.03 -1.07 11.32
CA PHE A 39 -2.02 -0.12 10.91
C PHE A 39 -1.34 0.50 12.12
N TYR A 40 -0.20 1.11 11.89
CA TYR A 40 0.43 2.01 12.85
C TYR A 40 0.98 3.26 12.16
N ALA A 41 0.99 4.37 12.88
CA ALA A 41 1.59 5.61 12.46
C ALA A 41 2.72 5.96 13.42
N ILE A 42 3.87 6.29 12.87
CA ILE A 42 5.06 6.68 13.62
C ILE A 42 5.64 7.97 13.05
N GLU A 43 6.20 8.77 13.93
CA GLU A 43 6.99 9.95 13.61
C GLU A 43 8.47 9.68 13.88
N THR A 44 9.32 10.10 12.95
CA THR A 44 10.77 10.15 13.10
C THR A 44 11.25 11.60 13.04
N ALA A 45 12.56 11.81 13.15
CA ALA A 45 13.13 13.15 12.96
C ALA A 45 12.80 13.73 11.57
N ASP A 46 12.76 12.87 10.54
CA ASP A 46 12.74 13.29 9.13
C ASP A 46 11.38 13.13 8.45
N CYS A 47 10.50 12.24 8.93
CA CYS A 47 9.25 11.91 8.23
C CYS A 47 8.21 11.22 9.13
N PHE A 48 6.99 11.11 8.61
CA PHE A 48 5.92 10.27 9.15
C PHE A 48 5.77 9.00 8.30
N TYR A 49 5.52 7.88 8.97
CA TYR A 49 5.16 6.62 8.32
C TYR A 49 3.78 6.18 8.79
N ILE A 50 2.89 5.86 7.83
CA ILE A 50 1.60 5.23 8.07
C ILE A 50 1.67 3.86 7.39
N VAL A 51 1.75 2.80 8.18
CA VAL A 51 2.04 1.45 7.70
C VAL A 51 0.87 0.53 7.91
N PHE A 52 0.39 -0.08 6.84
CA PHE A 52 -0.79 -0.94 6.82
C PHE A 52 -0.40 -2.40 6.71
N GLN A 53 -0.99 -3.23 7.56
CA GLN A 53 -0.84 -4.67 7.50
C GLN A 53 -1.52 -5.24 6.25
N GLY A 54 -0.85 -6.19 5.59
CA GLY A 54 -1.48 -7.10 4.62
C GLY A 54 -2.37 -8.15 5.30
N SER A 55 -3.17 -8.87 4.51
CA SER A 55 -4.00 -9.96 5.03
C SER A 55 -3.15 -11.05 5.67
N LYS A 56 -3.51 -11.49 6.90
CA LYS A 56 -2.78 -12.54 7.65
C LYS A 56 -2.72 -13.88 6.91
N THR A 57 -3.68 -14.14 6.04
CA THR A 57 -3.77 -15.38 5.26
C THR A 57 -4.08 -15.07 3.80
N THR A 58 -3.04 -14.74 3.04
CA THR A 58 -3.16 -14.46 1.59
C THR A 58 -3.87 -15.58 0.85
N LYS A 59 -3.60 -16.85 1.21
CA LYS A 59 -4.25 -18.02 0.58
C LYS A 59 -5.76 -18.08 0.82
N SER A 60 -6.24 -17.75 2.02
CA SER A 60 -7.68 -17.74 2.31
C SER A 60 -8.35 -16.51 1.71
N TRP A 61 -7.67 -15.38 1.67
CA TRP A 61 -8.14 -14.17 1.04
C TRP A 61 -8.35 -14.37 -0.46
N VAL A 62 -7.36 -14.91 -1.17
CA VAL A 62 -7.44 -15.24 -2.59
C VAL A 62 -8.59 -16.21 -2.90
N ARG A 63 -8.81 -17.22 -2.05
CA ARG A 63 -9.92 -18.18 -2.20
C ARG A 63 -11.30 -17.57 -1.97
N ASN A 64 -11.39 -16.59 -1.07
CA ASN A 64 -12.66 -15.97 -0.66
C ASN A 64 -12.88 -14.59 -1.31
N LEU A 65 -12.12 -14.27 -2.35
CA LEU A 65 -12.22 -13.02 -3.07
C LEU A 65 -13.61 -12.91 -3.72
N LYS A 66 -14.50 -12.19 -3.06
CA LYS A 66 -15.77 -11.79 -3.64
C LYS A 66 -15.49 -10.60 -4.56
N PHE A 67 -15.63 -10.78 -5.86
CA PHE A 67 -15.34 -9.77 -6.89
C PHE A 67 -16.34 -8.60 -6.92
N LEU A 68 -17.01 -8.32 -5.79
CA LEU A 68 -17.99 -7.26 -5.67
C LEU A 68 -17.30 -5.91 -5.49
N LYS A 69 -17.80 -4.91 -6.17
CA LYS A 69 -17.37 -3.52 -6.08
C LYS A 69 -18.48 -2.65 -5.48
N THR A 70 -18.12 -1.80 -4.53
CA THR A 70 -19.00 -0.84 -3.86
C THR A 70 -18.68 0.58 -4.34
N PRO A 71 -19.67 1.43 -4.60
CA PRO A 71 -19.46 2.86 -4.84
C PRO A 71 -18.80 3.53 -3.62
N ILE A 72 -18.00 4.55 -3.87
CA ILE A 72 -17.44 5.39 -2.81
C ILE A 72 -18.54 6.34 -2.31
N GLU A 73 -18.77 6.36 -1.01
CA GLU A 73 -19.74 7.27 -0.39
C GLU A 73 -19.23 8.73 -0.38
N ASN A 74 -20.18 9.68 -0.44
CA ASN A 74 -19.94 11.13 -0.31
C ASN A 74 -18.99 11.72 -1.37
N ASP A 75 -18.93 11.12 -2.54
CA ASP A 75 -18.22 11.65 -3.67
C ASP A 75 -19.24 12.18 -4.71
N ASN A 76 -19.09 13.40 -5.19
CA ASN A 76 -19.96 13.99 -6.20
C ASN A 76 -20.06 13.16 -7.50
N ASN A 77 -19.14 12.21 -7.67
CA ASN A 77 -19.10 11.20 -8.72
C ASN A 77 -19.16 9.76 -8.18
N SER A 78 -19.71 9.55 -6.99
CA SER A 78 -19.69 8.28 -6.27
C SER A 78 -20.24 7.09 -7.06
N ASN A 79 -21.23 7.32 -7.93
CA ASN A 79 -21.82 6.25 -8.77
C ASN A 79 -20.87 5.73 -9.86
N LYS A 80 -19.82 6.46 -10.19
CA LYS A 80 -18.85 6.07 -11.21
C LYS A 80 -17.65 5.35 -10.63
N ARG A 81 -17.15 5.77 -9.46
CA ARG A 81 -15.97 5.21 -8.80
C ARG A 81 -16.36 4.07 -7.89
N ARG A 82 -15.79 2.91 -8.14
CA ARG A 82 -16.06 1.69 -7.37
C ARG A 82 -14.79 1.05 -6.91
N ILE A 83 -14.80 0.55 -5.68
CA ILE A 83 -13.71 -0.18 -5.05
C ILE A 83 -14.20 -1.58 -4.68
N HIS A 84 -13.29 -2.55 -4.66
CA HIS A 84 -13.55 -3.87 -4.09
C HIS A 84 -14.16 -3.74 -2.69
N THR A 85 -15.33 -4.32 -2.50
CA THR A 85 -16.15 -4.13 -1.28
C THR A 85 -15.39 -4.44 0.01
N GLY A 86 -14.58 -5.50 0.00
CA GLY A 86 -13.77 -5.88 1.17
C GLY A 86 -12.76 -4.80 1.55
N PHE A 87 -12.04 -4.25 0.57
CA PHE A 87 -11.08 -3.17 0.80
C PHE A 87 -11.76 -1.89 1.27
N TYR A 88 -12.89 -1.55 0.68
CA TYR A 88 -13.64 -0.36 1.10
C TYR A 88 -14.16 -0.46 2.54
N ASN A 89 -14.61 -1.64 2.95
CA ASN A 89 -15.05 -1.86 4.33
C ASN A 89 -13.89 -1.74 5.34
N SER A 90 -12.70 -2.27 5.00
CA SER A 90 -11.49 -2.08 5.82
C SER A 90 -11.10 -0.60 5.88
N TRP A 91 -11.12 0.09 4.74
CA TRP A 91 -10.85 1.51 4.66
C TRP A 91 -11.77 2.36 5.55
N LYS A 92 -13.09 2.13 5.50
CA LYS A 92 -14.07 2.87 6.32
C LYS A 92 -13.81 2.76 7.81
N LYS A 93 -13.30 1.65 8.29
CA LYS A 93 -12.92 1.47 9.70
C LYS A 93 -11.67 2.27 10.07
N MET A 94 -10.70 2.37 9.16
CA MET A 94 -9.42 3.02 9.43
C MET A 94 -9.48 4.54 9.24
N LYS A 95 -10.34 5.04 8.35
CA LYS A 95 -10.44 6.47 8.02
C LYS A 95 -10.61 7.39 9.25
N PRO A 96 -11.47 7.08 10.26
CA PRO A 96 -11.57 7.92 11.46
C PRO A 96 -10.25 8.03 12.24
N MET A 97 -9.45 6.95 12.24
CA MET A 97 -8.15 6.96 12.90
C MET A 97 -7.14 7.81 12.13
N LEU A 98 -7.18 7.78 10.81
CA LEU A 98 -6.35 8.65 9.97
C LEU A 98 -6.71 10.13 10.16
N ASN A 99 -8.01 10.45 10.27
CA ASN A 99 -8.45 11.80 10.61
C ASN A 99 -7.81 12.30 11.93
N SER A 100 -7.68 11.43 12.92
CA SER A 100 -7.06 11.81 14.21
C SER A 100 -5.56 12.07 14.12
N LEU A 101 -4.91 11.74 13.00
CA LEU A 101 -3.49 12.03 12.74
C LEU A 101 -3.28 13.39 12.07
N LEU A 102 -4.30 13.98 11.47
CA LEU A 102 -4.16 15.25 10.72
C LEU A 102 -3.52 16.36 11.51
N PRO A 103 -3.83 16.59 12.82
CA PRO A 103 -3.15 17.64 13.59
C PRO A 103 -1.62 17.50 13.63
N TYR A 104 -1.10 16.26 13.66
CA TYR A 104 0.35 16.03 13.67
C TYR A 104 1.00 16.39 12.33
N PHE A 105 0.25 16.26 11.23
CA PHE A 105 0.75 16.54 9.88
C PHE A 105 0.66 18.02 9.53
N MET A 106 -0.38 18.72 10.03
CA MET A 106 -0.63 20.13 9.70
C MET A 106 0.44 21.06 10.27
N ASP A 107 1.05 20.70 11.39
CA ASP A 107 2.07 21.49 12.06
C ASP A 107 3.50 21.13 11.62
N SER A 108 3.64 20.36 10.52
CA SER A 108 4.92 19.82 10.08
C SER A 108 5.07 19.82 8.56
N GLU A 109 6.29 20.16 8.10
CA GLU A 109 6.67 20.05 6.67
C GLU A 109 7.26 18.66 6.32
N LYS A 110 7.33 17.74 7.29
CA LYS A 110 7.90 16.42 7.09
C LYS A 110 7.09 15.63 6.05
N PRO A 111 7.73 14.89 5.15
CA PRO A 111 7.03 14.01 4.23
C PRO A 111 6.30 12.89 4.97
N ILE A 112 5.15 12.48 4.42
CA ILE A 112 4.33 11.39 4.92
C ILE A 112 4.46 10.21 3.97
N TYR A 113 4.82 9.05 4.47
CA TYR A 113 4.90 7.81 3.70
C TYR A 113 3.73 6.88 4.06
N CYS A 114 2.85 6.62 3.10
CA CYS A 114 1.84 5.57 3.20
C CYS A 114 2.42 4.27 2.65
N ILE A 115 2.49 3.22 3.47
CA ILE A 115 3.21 1.98 3.14
C ILE A 115 2.30 0.79 3.38
N GLY A 116 2.31 -0.18 2.45
CA GLY A 116 1.57 -1.40 2.67
C GLY A 116 1.93 -2.54 1.72
N HIS A 117 1.66 -3.76 2.17
CA HIS A 117 1.82 -4.99 1.41
C HIS A 117 0.46 -5.62 1.13
N SER A 118 0.27 -6.19 -0.05
CA SER A 118 -0.96 -6.91 -0.39
C SER A 118 -2.20 -6.01 -0.20
N ALA A 119 -3.21 -6.46 0.55
CA ALA A 119 -4.38 -5.66 0.93
C ALA A 119 -4.00 -4.36 1.67
N GLY A 120 -2.90 -4.36 2.46
CA GLY A 120 -2.36 -3.15 3.09
C GLY A 120 -1.86 -2.14 2.07
N GLY A 121 -1.40 -2.58 0.89
CA GLY A 121 -1.05 -1.69 -0.23
C GLY A 121 -2.26 -0.91 -0.72
N VAL A 122 -3.42 -1.55 -0.83
CA VAL A 122 -4.67 -0.84 -1.16
C VAL A 122 -5.01 0.20 -0.10
N MET A 123 -4.86 -0.13 1.20
CA MET A 123 -5.08 0.82 2.28
C MET A 123 -4.11 2.00 2.21
N ALA A 124 -2.85 1.76 1.85
CA ALA A 124 -1.84 2.80 1.65
C ALA A 124 -2.24 3.76 0.52
N ILE A 125 -2.68 3.24 -0.62
CA ILE A 125 -3.14 4.05 -1.76
C ILE A 125 -4.39 4.87 -1.39
N LEU A 126 -5.36 4.26 -0.71
CA LEU A 126 -6.57 4.98 -0.28
C LEU A 126 -6.27 6.07 0.76
N SER A 127 -5.26 5.83 1.63
CA SER A 127 -4.79 6.84 2.59
C SER A 127 -4.06 7.98 1.89
N TRP A 128 -3.20 7.67 0.93
CA TRP A 128 -2.55 8.65 0.08
C TRP A 128 -3.59 9.52 -0.63
N ARG A 129 -4.57 8.88 -1.30
CA ARG A 129 -5.67 9.59 -1.97
C ARG A 129 -6.44 10.51 -1.02
N PHE A 130 -6.76 10.02 0.18
CA PHE A 130 -7.45 10.80 1.20
C PHE A 130 -6.65 12.05 1.61
N LEU A 131 -5.38 11.88 1.91
CA LEU A 131 -4.50 13.00 2.32
C LEU A 131 -4.30 13.99 1.17
N MET A 132 -4.09 13.52 -0.05
CA MET A 132 -3.90 14.39 -1.21
C MET A 132 -5.17 15.12 -1.63
N LYS A 133 -6.34 14.48 -1.54
CA LYS A 133 -7.59 15.07 -1.98
C LYS A 133 -8.12 16.12 -1.01
N ASP A 134 -8.09 15.80 0.28
CA ASP A 134 -8.70 16.63 1.31
C ASP A 134 -7.68 17.62 1.93
N HIS A 135 -6.36 17.38 1.71
CA HIS A 135 -5.27 18.13 2.33
C HIS A 135 -4.08 18.30 1.37
N MET A 136 -4.29 19.01 0.26
CA MET A 136 -3.33 19.17 -0.86
C MET A 136 -1.95 19.77 -0.50
N THR A 137 -1.79 20.28 0.72
CA THR A 137 -0.53 20.87 1.17
C THR A 137 0.50 19.84 1.65
N PHE A 138 0.10 18.58 1.81
CA PHE A 138 0.99 17.55 2.35
C PHE A 138 1.91 16.97 1.27
N ASN A 139 3.18 16.78 1.63
CA ASN A 139 4.11 15.98 0.83
C ASN A 139 3.90 14.49 1.16
N VAL A 140 2.99 13.85 0.42
CA VAL A 140 2.62 12.44 0.67
C VAL A 140 3.16 11.53 -0.42
N LYS A 141 3.88 10.50 -0.02
CA LYS A 141 4.36 9.41 -0.89
C LYS A 141 3.68 8.11 -0.51
N CYS A 142 3.44 7.26 -1.50
CA CYS A 142 2.86 5.93 -1.29
C CYS A 142 3.77 4.86 -1.87
N ILE A 143 4.12 3.86 -1.06
CA ILE A 143 4.93 2.73 -1.50
C ILE A 143 4.19 1.44 -1.18
N THR A 144 3.96 0.63 -2.20
CA THR A 144 3.26 -0.65 -2.05
C THR A 144 4.10 -1.82 -2.50
N PHE A 145 3.90 -2.96 -1.86
CA PHE A 145 4.54 -4.22 -2.19
C PHE A 145 3.45 -5.25 -2.54
N GLY A 146 3.43 -5.74 -3.77
CA GLY A 146 2.45 -6.74 -4.21
C GLY A 146 0.99 -6.31 -4.05
N CYS A 147 0.69 -5.03 -4.29
CA CYS A 147 -0.65 -4.49 -4.20
C CYS A 147 -1.54 -5.06 -5.31
N PRO A 148 -2.73 -5.62 -5.01
CA PRO A 148 -3.68 -6.02 -6.04
C PRO A 148 -4.38 -4.82 -6.67
N ASP A 149 -4.90 -5.00 -7.88
CA ASP A 149 -5.87 -4.08 -8.44
C ASP A 149 -7.11 -4.02 -7.51
N PHE A 150 -7.71 -2.85 -7.36
CA PHE A 150 -8.72 -2.68 -6.31
C PHE A 150 -9.93 -1.84 -6.74
N GLY A 151 -9.84 -1.13 -7.83
CA GLY A 151 -10.84 -0.20 -8.30
C GLY A 151 -11.24 -0.42 -9.76
N ASN A 152 -12.36 0.19 -10.15
CA ASN A 152 -12.72 0.28 -11.56
C ASN A 152 -11.94 1.41 -12.23
N ARG A 153 -12.06 1.51 -13.56
CA ARG A 153 -11.40 2.52 -14.38
C ARG A 153 -11.56 3.94 -13.84
N ALA A 154 -12.77 4.35 -13.48
CA ALA A 154 -13.00 5.70 -12.97
C ALA A 154 -12.30 5.99 -11.63
N MET A 155 -12.07 4.97 -10.80
CA MET A 155 -11.29 5.08 -9.57
C MET A 155 -9.80 5.23 -9.85
N VAL A 156 -9.30 4.45 -10.79
CA VAL A 156 -7.90 4.48 -11.20
C VAL A 156 -7.56 5.80 -11.88
N GLU A 157 -8.36 6.24 -12.84
CA GLU A 157 -8.20 7.53 -13.54
C GLU A 157 -8.17 8.73 -12.56
N GLU A 158 -8.98 8.70 -11.49
CA GLU A 158 -8.91 9.75 -10.47
C GLU A 158 -7.55 9.75 -9.77
N ILE A 159 -7.06 8.57 -9.33
CA ILE A 159 -5.78 8.46 -8.63
C ILE A 159 -4.63 8.90 -9.55
N GLU A 160 -4.63 8.46 -10.80
CA GLU A 160 -3.63 8.84 -11.79
C GLU A 160 -3.62 10.35 -12.06
N SER A 161 -4.81 10.97 -12.14
CA SER A 161 -4.92 12.42 -12.32
C SER A 161 -4.42 13.24 -11.13
N MET A 162 -4.40 12.64 -9.94
CA MET A 162 -3.86 13.25 -8.72
C MET A 162 -2.34 13.07 -8.58
N CYS A 163 -1.74 12.13 -9.31
CA CYS A 163 -0.30 11.91 -9.29
C CYS A 163 0.39 13.03 -10.09
N ASN A 164 0.82 14.10 -9.42
CA ASN A 164 1.54 15.22 -10.04
C ASN A 164 2.93 14.81 -10.58
N THR A 165 3.49 13.73 -10.04
CA THR A 165 4.75 13.12 -10.46
C THR A 165 4.63 11.61 -10.40
N PHE A 166 5.33 10.89 -11.27
CA PHE A 166 5.40 9.42 -11.24
C PHE A 166 5.93 8.86 -9.91
N ASP A 167 6.57 9.69 -9.10
CA ASP A 167 7.16 9.31 -7.81
C ASP A 167 6.17 9.37 -6.63
N SER A 168 4.95 9.88 -6.82
CA SER A 168 3.96 10.00 -5.74
C SER A 168 3.46 8.63 -5.25
N ILE A 169 3.31 7.67 -6.15
CA ILE A 169 2.96 6.29 -5.85
C ILE A 169 3.99 5.37 -6.53
N THR A 170 4.66 4.55 -5.74
CA THR A 170 5.59 3.54 -6.23
C THR A 170 5.06 2.14 -5.91
N GLN A 171 4.89 1.32 -6.93
CA GLN A 171 4.49 -0.08 -6.78
C GLN A 171 5.70 -0.99 -6.96
N VAL A 172 6.05 -1.75 -5.93
CA VAL A 172 7.08 -2.78 -5.99
C VAL A 172 6.42 -4.12 -6.26
N VAL A 173 6.82 -4.79 -7.33
CA VAL A 173 6.25 -6.07 -7.76
C VAL A 173 7.35 -7.11 -7.89
N ASN A 174 7.24 -8.20 -7.14
CA ASN A 174 8.18 -9.29 -7.19
C ASN A 174 7.80 -10.26 -8.33
N GLY A 175 8.60 -10.31 -9.35
CA GLY A 175 8.59 -11.15 -10.55
C GLY A 175 7.28 -11.88 -10.89
N TYR A 176 7.04 -13.01 -10.25
CA TYR A 176 5.89 -13.88 -10.53
C TYR A 176 4.78 -13.81 -9.48
N ASP A 177 4.80 -12.80 -8.61
CA ASP A 177 3.68 -12.54 -7.71
C ASP A 177 2.38 -12.42 -8.51
N LEU A 178 1.42 -13.30 -8.21
CA LEU A 178 0.13 -13.33 -8.88
C LEU A 178 -0.86 -12.31 -8.32
N VAL A 179 -0.65 -11.87 -7.07
CA VAL A 179 -1.64 -11.06 -6.36
C VAL A 179 -1.91 -9.72 -7.05
N PRO A 180 -0.93 -8.99 -7.57
CA PRO A 180 -1.17 -7.77 -8.32
C PRO A 180 -2.07 -7.93 -9.56
N ARG A 181 -2.20 -9.17 -10.07
CA ARG A 181 -2.95 -9.48 -11.30
C ARG A 181 -4.19 -10.35 -11.05
N LEU A 182 -4.58 -10.58 -9.80
CA LEU A 182 -5.72 -11.42 -9.47
C LEU A 182 -7.06 -10.79 -9.80
N LEU A 183 -7.14 -9.47 -9.70
CA LEU A 183 -8.30 -8.69 -10.05
C LEU A 183 -7.94 -7.97 -11.36
N ASP A 184 -8.34 -8.53 -12.49
CA ASP A 184 -7.99 -8.02 -13.82
C ASP A 184 -9.18 -7.32 -14.51
N ASN A 185 -8.93 -6.80 -15.71
CA ASN A 185 -9.93 -6.13 -16.53
C ASN A 185 -11.14 -7.01 -16.87
N LYS A 186 -10.99 -8.35 -16.92
CA LYS A 186 -12.08 -9.28 -17.17
C LYS A 186 -13.11 -9.25 -16.05
N LEU A 187 -12.66 -8.91 -14.83
CA LEU A 187 -13.50 -8.71 -13.65
C LEU A 187 -13.92 -7.24 -13.49
N GLY A 188 -13.54 -6.38 -14.44
CA GLY A 188 -13.81 -4.94 -14.43
C GLY A 188 -13.01 -4.15 -13.39
N TYR A 189 -11.83 -4.67 -13.02
CA TYR A 189 -10.81 -3.94 -12.26
C TYR A 189 -9.78 -3.40 -13.22
N GLU A 190 -9.22 -2.25 -12.90
CA GLU A 190 -8.24 -1.55 -13.74
C GLU A 190 -6.87 -1.52 -13.06
N GLU A 191 -5.81 -1.75 -13.81
CA GLU A 191 -4.44 -1.62 -13.34
C GLU A 191 -4.10 -0.15 -13.12
N LEU A 192 -3.58 0.19 -11.94
CA LEU A 192 -3.09 1.53 -11.64
C LEU A 192 -1.70 1.71 -12.28
N ILE A 193 -1.60 2.66 -13.21
CA ILE A 193 -0.35 2.97 -13.91
C ILE A 193 0.40 4.06 -13.13
N THR A 194 1.46 3.66 -12.43
CA THR A 194 2.32 4.54 -11.64
C THR A 194 3.77 4.10 -11.78
N ALA A 195 4.70 4.76 -11.07
CA ALA A 195 6.07 4.29 -10.98
C ALA A 195 6.10 2.84 -10.47
N ARG A 196 6.77 1.95 -11.22
CA ARG A 196 6.83 0.52 -10.92
C ARG A 196 8.26 0.03 -10.82
N ILE A 197 8.57 -0.63 -9.72
CA ILE A 197 9.84 -1.35 -9.54
C ILE A 197 9.54 -2.83 -9.68
N GLY A 198 9.93 -3.40 -10.82
CA GLY A 198 9.85 -4.84 -11.08
C GLY A 198 11.09 -5.55 -10.55
N LEU A 199 10.93 -6.48 -9.62
CA LEU A 199 12.00 -7.35 -9.16
C LEU A 199 12.01 -8.61 -10.03
N GLN A 200 13.17 -8.98 -10.57
CA GLN A 200 13.28 -10.15 -11.43
C GLN A 200 13.37 -11.44 -10.61
N GLN A 201 12.78 -12.51 -11.13
CA GLN A 201 12.97 -13.86 -10.60
C GLN A 201 13.76 -14.71 -11.60
N PRO A 202 14.58 -15.67 -11.16
CA PRO A 202 15.28 -16.58 -12.06
C PRO A 202 14.32 -17.28 -13.02
N TYR A 203 14.77 -17.48 -14.28
CA TYR A 203 13.94 -17.99 -15.38
C TYR A 203 13.24 -19.33 -15.09
N TRP A 204 13.85 -20.20 -14.30
CA TRP A 204 13.31 -21.50 -13.90
C TRP A 204 12.13 -21.41 -12.92
N HIS A 205 11.92 -20.29 -12.22
CA HIS A 205 10.73 -20.03 -11.41
C HIS A 205 9.46 -19.82 -12.24
N LYS A 206 9.56 -19.62 -13.56
CA LYS A 206 8.41 -19.40 -14.46
C LYS A 206 7.35 -20.48 -14.38
N PHE A 207 7.73 -21.72 -14.09
CA PHE A 207 6.84 -22.89 -14.02
C PHE A 207 6.10 -23.03 -12.67
N PHE A 208 6.54 -22.32 -11.65
CA PHE A 208 6.01 -22.40 -10.30
C PHE A 208 5.52 -21.06 -9.79
N ARG A 209 4.66 -20.38 -10.55
CA ARG A 209 3.97 -19.18 -10.10
C ARG A 209 3.23 -19.50 -8.80
N LYS A 210 3.84 -19.18 -7.68
CA LYS A 210 3.28 -19.52 -6.39
C LYS A 210 2.88 -18.24 -5.67
N ILE A 211 1.74 -18.31 -4.98
CA ILE A 211 1.34 -17.37 -3.92
C ILE A 211 2.48 -17.12 -2.92
N GLN A 212 3.47 -17.99 -2.88
CA GLN A 212 4.70 -17.84 -2.09
C GLN A 212 5.54 -16.62 -2.51
N ASP A 213 5.57 -16.25 -3.80
CA ASP A 213 6.29 -15.08 -4.29
C ASP A 213 5.68 -13.77 -3.76
N HIS A 214 4.46 -13.85 -3.25
CA HIS A 214 3.76 -12.77 -2.58
C HIS A 214 4.20 -12.56 -1.12
N ASP A 215 4.99 -13.47 -0.52
CA ASP A 215 5.50 -13.28 0.83
C ASP A 215 6.46 -12.09 0.88
N LEU A 216 6.22 -11.18 1.80
CA LEU A 216 7.01 -9.95 1.92
C LEU A 216 8.50 -10.21 2.23
N LYS A 217 8.83 -11.37 2.82
CA LYS A 217 10.22 -11.81 3.00
C LYS A 217 10.93 -12.02 1.66
N ASN A 218 10.21 -12.51 0.64
CA ASN A 218 10.75 -12.68 -0.70
C ASN A 218 10.95 -11.33 -1.40
N TYR A 219 10.08 -10.36 -1.14
CA TYR A 219 10.30 -8.97 -1.58
C TYR A 219 11.56 -8.38 -0.95
N PHE A 220 11.74 -8.55 0.35
CA PHE A 220 12.92 -8.07 1.05
C PHE A 220 14.21 -8.65 0.46
N ALA A 221 14.28 -9.97 0.31
CA ALA A 221 15.42 -10.67 -0.27
C ALA A 221 15.69 -10.23 -1.72
N ALA A 222 14.64 -10.07 -2.55
CA ALA A 222 14.78 -9.64 -3.93
C ALA A 222 15.27 -8.18 -4.04
N ILE A 223 14.82 -7.29 -3.16
CA ILE A 223 15.33 -5.91 -3.08
C ILE A 223 16.81 -5.90 -2.70
N GLU A 224 17.18 -6.73 -1.71
CA GLU A 224 18.56 -6.83 -1.25
C GLU A 224 19.51 -7.31 -2.36
N ASP A 225 19.08 -8.30 -3.14
CA ASP A 225 19.88 -8.91 -4.22
C ASP A 225 19.96 -8.04 -5.48
N GLN A 226 18.84 -7.45 -5.92
CA GLN A 226 18.72 -6.92 -7.28
C GLN A 226 18.88 -5.41 -7.39
N ILE A 227 18.63 -4.67 -6.32
CA ILE A 227 18.81 -3.21 -6.37
C ILE A 227 20.24 -2.87 -5.95
N PRO A 228 21.05 -2.28 -6.84
CA PRO A 228 22.41 -1.92 -6.51
C PRO A 228 22.46 -0.82 -5.45
N ASP A 229 23.42 -0.91 -4.55
CA ASP A 229 23.78 0.22 -3.70
C ASP A 229 24.21 1.39 -4.59
N LYS A 230 23.68 2.59 -4.35
CA LYS A 230 24.26 3.77 -4.99
C LYS A 230 25.74 3.82 -4.58
N LYS A 231 26.64 3.71 -5.53
CA LYS A 231 28.03 4.08 -5.29
C LYS A 231 28.03 5.55 -4.88
N VAL A 232 28.48 5.83 -3.67
CA VAL A 232 28.71 7.18 -3.15
C VAL A 232 29.84 7.82 -3.96
#